data_edbc22ea573c122a3d5d762229b81e5f
#
_entry.id   edbc22ea573c122a3d5d762229b81e5f
#
_cell.length_a   1.000
_cell.length_b   1.000
_cell.length_c   1.000
_cell.angle_alpha   90.00
_cell.angle_beta   90.00
_cell.angle_gamma   90.00
#
_symmetry.space_group_name_H-M   'P 1'
#
loop_
_entity.id
_entity.type
_entity.pdbx_description
1 polymer ?
#
loop_
_entity_poly.entity_id
_entity_poly.type
_entity_poly.pdbx_seq_one_letter_code
_entity_poly.pdbx_strand_id
1 'polypeptide(L)'
;LDRLAEYASFSASAELARALRPTTKLDAAREKLALTAEARLLLSTNAAVSIGGATDIRPLLAVARRSGVLAAGELLDVKATLMSSRELFRIFEKQAGQLPLLSAIAAALQPPPGIIEAVSRAISDRGDILDSASPKLASIRSELKIAHDRLLSRLERMIGDPKNAPVLQEPIITQRNGRYVIPLRADFKGRIRSIVHDQSASGATLFVEPLVVVEMNNRWHELQLEERDEERRILAELTDMVGKHADTIAAIVVALAELDLALMCGKYAEDLRASAPLLHPIAPPAKLHHPGTTLKLYQARHPLLDPQMVVPIDVVLDEKTFAVVITGPNTGGKTVTLKTAGLMSAMAQSGLHI
;
A
#
# COMPACT_ATOMS: atom_id res chain seq x y z
N LEU A 1 10.35 -13.36 -15.73
CA LEU A 1 9.40 -12.36 -15.26
C LEU A 1 9.49 -12.14 -13.73
N ASP A 2 9.72 -13.23 -12.95
CA ASP A 2 9.83 -13.11 -11.49
C ASP A 2 11.01 -12.21 -11.09
N ARG A 3 12.17 -12.33 -11.75
CA ARG A 3 13.29 -11.42 -11.54
C ARG A 3 12.94 -9.94 -11.85
N LEU A 4 12.10 -9.68 -12.84
CA LEU A 4 11.59 -8.33 -13.09
C LEU A 4 10.66 -7.88 -11.96
N ALA A 5 9.80 -8.76 -11.45
CA ALA A 5 8.86 -8.46 -10.37
C ALA A 5 9.54 -8.14 -9.02
N GLU A 6 10.83 -8.52 -8.83
CA GLU A 6 11.62 -8.15 -7.64
C GLU A 6 11.87 -6.64 -7.53
N TYR A 7 11.78 -5.90 -8.64
CA TYR A 7 11.91 -4.43 -8.67
C TYR A 7 10.59 -3.71 -8.39
N ALA A 8 9.48 -4.44 -8.21
CA ALA A 8 8.18 -3.84 -8.00
C ALA A 8 8.09 -3.12 -6.65
N SER A 9 7.52 -1.94 -6.65
CA SER A 9 7.31 -1.15 -5.45
C SER A 9 6.05 -1.58 -4.69
N PHE A 10 5.07 -2.23 -5.37
CA PHE A 10 3.86 -2.76 -4.73
C PHE A 10 3.23 -3.92 -5.54
N SER A 11 2.22 -4.59 -4.98
CA SER A 11 1.67 -5.83 -5.53
C SER A 11 1.07 -5.68 -6.93
N ALA A 12 0.40 -4.57 -7.21
CA ALA A 12 -0.24 -4.36 -8.52
C ALA A 12 0.79 -4.28 -9.66
N SER A 13 1.94 -3.63 -9.45
CA SER A 13 3.01 -3.60 -10.46
C SER A 13 3.71 -4.96 -10.61
N ALA A 14 3.88 -5.69 -9.50
CA ALA A 14 4.39 -7.06 -9.57
C ALA A 14 3.48 -8.00 -10.38
N GLU A 15 2.16 -7.85 -10.25
CA GLU A 15 1.19 -8.57 -11.07
C GLU A 15 1.35 -8.23 -12.56
N LEU A 16 1.47 -6.95 -12.91
CA LEU A 16 1.70 -6.50 -14.28
C LEU A 16 3.00 -7.08 -14.86
N ALA A 17 4.10 -7.07 -14.07
CA ALA A 17 5.36 -7.64 -14.50
C ALA A 17 5.26 -9.13 -14.82
N ARG A 18 4.58 -9.92 -13.99
CA ARG A 18 4.35 -11.36 -14.24
C ARG A 18 3.38 -11.60 -15.40
N ALA A 19 2.47 -10.67 -15.65
CA ALA A 19 1.53 -10.73 -16.76
C ALA A 19 2.12 -10.26 -18.10
N LEU A 20 3.34 -9.71 -18.11
CA LEU A 20 3.99 -9.20 -19.31
C LEU A 20 4.08 -10.29 -20.39
N ARG A 21 3.74 -9.95 -21.64
CA ARG A 21 3.76 -10.86 -22.78
C ARG A 21 4.41 -10.20 -23.99
N PRO A 22 5.15 -10.97 -24.79
CA PRO A 22 5.63 -10.53 -26.08
C PRO A 22 4.46 -10.15 -27.00
N THR A 23 4.64 -9.13 -27.80
CA THR A 23 3.67 -8.73 -28.82
C THR A 23 4.24 -8.90 -30.22
N THR A 24 3.41 -9.32 -31.16
CA THR A 24 3.76 -9.42 -32.58
C THR A 24 3.50 -8.11 -33.33
N LYS A 25 2.85 -7.14 -32.69
CA LYS A 25 2.58 -5.81 -33.28
C LYS A 25 3.80 -4.92 -33.09
N LEU A 26 4.45 -4.55 -34.20
CA LEU A 26 5.69 -3.79 -34.20
C LEU A 26 5.57 -2.45 -33.43
N ASP A 27 4.51 -1.69 -33.70
CA ASP A 27 4.33 -0.38 -33.08
C ASP A 27 4.11 -0.49 -31.55
N ALA A 28 3.35 -1.50 -31.11
CA ALA A 28 3.17 -1.75 -29.67
C ALA A 28 4.48 -2.20 -28.98
N ALA A 29 5.32 -2.97 -29.67
CA ALA A 29 6.64 -3.33 -29.13
C ALA A 29 7.56 -2.09 -29.03
N ARG A 30 7.57 -1.25 -30.06
CA ARG A 30 8.34 0.00 -30.08
C ARG A 30 7.90 0.98 -28.99
N GLU A 31 6.59 1.13 -28.76
CA GLU A 31 6.03 1.96 -27.71
C GLU A 31 6.49 1.49 -26.33
N LYS A 32 6.41 0.19 -26.05
CA LYS A 32 6.91 -0.39 -24.80
C LYS A 32 8.42 -0.18 -24.61
N LEU A 33 9.22 -0.33 -25.66
CA LEU A 33 10.65 -0.07 -25.61
C LEU A 33 10.95 1.42 -25.37
N ALA A 34 10.18 2.31 -25.98
CA ALA A 34 10.30 3.75 -25.76
C ALA A 34 9.94 4.14 -24.32
N LEU A 35 8.92 3.52 -23.71
CA LEU A 35 8.60 3.68 -22.28
C LEU A 35 9.79 3.27 -21.39
N THR A 36 10.43 2.14 -21.70
CA THR A 36 11.64 1.70 -20.98
C THR A 36 12.79 2.69 -21.17
N ALA A 37 12.95 3.25 -22.37
CA ALA A 37 13.98 4.26 -22.64
C ALA A 37 13.72 5.56 -21.85
N GLU A 38 12.49 6.06 -21.80
CA GLU A 38 12.11 7.21 -20.97
C GLU A 38 12.33 6.94 -19.48
N ALA A 39 11.99 5.74 -19.00
CA ALA A 39 12.23 5.35 -17.61
C ALA A 39 13.72 5.34 -17.27
N ARG A 40 14.59 4.83 -18.15
CA ARG A 40 16.04 4.89 -17.98
C ARG A 40 16.56 6.33 -17.97
N LEU A 41 16.06 7.18 -18.86
CA LEU A 41 16.42 8.60 -18.88
C LEU A 41 16.05 9.27 -17.56
N LEU A 42 14.84 9.02 -17.06
CA LEU A 42 14.40 9.54 -15.77
C LEU A 42 15.28 9.06 -14.62
N LEU A 43 15.58 7.77 -14.55
CA LEU A 43 16.43 7.19 -13.50
C LEU A 43 17.86 7.72 -13.55
N SER A 44 18.40 8.03 -14.74
CA SER A 44 19.74 8.61 -14.88
C SER A 44 19.81 10.06 -14.37
N THR A 45 18.72 10.81 -14.46
CA THR A 45 18.63 12.20 -14.00
C THR A 45 18.14 12.33 -12.56
N ASN A 46 17.33 11.38 -12.11
CA ASN A 46 16.75 11.35 -10.77
C ASN A 46 16.55 9.90 -10.29
N ALA A 47 17.63 9.31 -9.77
CA ALA A 47 17.62 7.93 -9.26
C ALA A 47 16.66 7.69 -8.08
N ALA A 48 16.19 8.74 -7.41
CA ALA A 48 15.29 8.64 -6.26
C ALA A 48 13.81 8.53 -6.66
N VAL A 49 13.46 8.66 -7.94
CA VAL A 49 12.07 8.53 -8.37
C VAL A 49 11.56 7.11 -8.15
N SER A 50 10.51 7.02 -7.38
CA SER A 50 9.77 5.78 -7.09
C SER A 50 8.31 6.14 -6.90
N ILE A 51 7.42 5.15 -6.92
CA ILE A 51 6.00 5.39 -6.59
C ILE A 51 5.76 5.66 -5.09
N GLY A 52 6.83 5.78 -4.29
CA GLY A 52 6.78 6.17 -2.88
C GLY A 52 5.98 5.19 -2.01
N GLY A 53 5.19 5.72 -1.08
CA GLY A 53 4.37 4.96 -0.13
C GLY A 53 3.02 4.47 -0.69
N ALA A 54 2.87 4.33 -2.01
CA ALA A 54 1.66 3.80 -2.60
C ALA A 54 1.50 2.30 -2.27
N THR A 55 0.29 1.91 -1.92
CA THR A 55 -0.11 0.52 -1.65
C THR A 55 -1.24 0.09 -2.57
N ASP A 56 -1.48 -1.21 -2.68
CA ASP A 56 -2.61 -1.71 -3.46
C ASP A 56 -3.91 -1.57 -2.68
N ILE A 57 -4.59 -0.47 -2.92
CA ILE A 57 -5.85 -0.14 -2.27
C ILE A 57 -7.10 -0.64 -3.00
N ARG A 58 -6.95 -1.42 -4.09
CA ARG A 58 -8.08 -2.00 -4.84
C ARG A 58 -9.07 -2.77 -3.95
N PRO A 59 -8.63 -3.59 -2.99
CA PRO A 59 -9.55 -4.26 -2.06
C PRO A 59 -10.35 -3.26 -1.19
N LEU A 60 -9.72 -2.16 -0.75
CA LEU A 60 -10.35 -1.11 0.06
C LEU A 60 -11.42 -0.37 -0.74
N LEU A 61 -11.15 -0.08 -2.02
CA LEU A 61 -12.13 0.52 -2.93
C LEU A 61 -13.36 -0.39 -3.11
N ALA A 62 -13.17 -1.71 -3.14
CA ALA A 62 -14.27 -2.66 -3.22
C ALA A 62 -15.17 -2.63 -1.97
N VAL A 63 -14.59 -2.42 -0.78
CA VAL A 63 -15.33 -2.23 0.47
C VAL A 63 -16.10 -0.90 0.43
N ALA A 64 -15.43 0.19 0.06
CA ALA A 64 -16.03 1.52 -0.01
C ALA A 64 -17.20 1.60 -1.00
N ARG A 65 -17.11 0.95 -2.17
CA ARG A 65 -18.20 0.84 -3.16
C ARG A 65 -19.45 0.14 -2.63
N ARG A 66 -19.30 -0.76 -1.67
CA ARG A 66 -20.40 -1.51 -1.07
C ARG A 66 -20.92 -0.86 0.21
N SER A 67 -20.60 0.42 0.43
CA SER A 67 -20.96 1.15 1.65
C SER A 67 -20.45 0.47 2.93
N GLY A 68 -19.36 -0.28 2.84
CA GLY A 68 -18.61 -0.74 4.02
C GLY A 68 -17.94 0.44 4.72
N VAL A 69 -17.38 0.22 5.90
CA VAL A 69 -16.62 1.23 6.65
C VAL A 69 -15.17 0.79 6.74
N LEU A 70 -14.28 1.62 6.22
CA LEU A 70 -12.85 1.40 6.30
C LEU A 70 -12.33 1.77 7.70
N ALA A 71 -11.36 1.01 8.17
CA ALA A 71 -10.62 1.34 9.39
C ALA A 71 -9.73 2.58 9.18
N ALA A 72 -9.33 3.23 10.26
CA ALA A 72 -8.47 4.41 10.20
C ALA A 72 -7.15 4.15 9.46
N GLY A 73 -6.49 3.01 9.71
CA GLY A 73 -5.28 2.60 8.99
C GLY A 73 -5.49 2.41 7.49
N GLU A 74 -6.62 1.82 7.09
CA GLU A 74 -6.97 1.62 5.68
C GLU A 74 -7.22 2.97 4.95
N LEU A 75 -7.82 3.95 5.64
CA LEU A 75 -7.96 5.32 5.12
C LEU A 75 -6.60 6.04 5.01
N LEU A 76 -5.64 5.74 5.89
CA LEU A 76 -4.27 6.23 5.77
C LEU A 76 -3.55 5.63 4.56
N ASP A 77 -3.78 4.35 4.24
CA ASP A 77 -3.25 3.74 3.02
C ASP A 77 -3.80 4.41 1.75
N VAL A 78 -5.11 4.72 1.75
CA VAL A 78 -5.73 5.50 0.67
C VAL A 78 -5.07 6.89 0.58
N LYS A 79 -4.93 7.59 1.70
CA LYS A 79 -4.26 8.91 1.75
C LYS A 79 -2.83 8.82 1.20
N ALA A 80 -2.03 7.86 1.66
CA ALA A 80 -0.64 7.70 1.24
C ALA A 80 -0.53 7.45 -0.27
N THR A 81 -1.38 6.58 -0.82
CA THR A 81 -1.43 6.29 -2.25
C THR A 81 -1.81 7.54 -3.07
N LEU A 82 -2.80 8.31 -2.62
CA LEU A 82 -3.20 9.55 -3.28
C LEU A 82 -2.15 10.67 -3.14
N MET A 83 -1.43 10.74 -2.04
CA MET A 83 -0.30 11.68 -1.88
C MET A 83 0.83 11.34 -2.83
N SER A 84 1.19 10.07 -2.94
CA SER A 84 2.19 9.58 -3.89
C SER A 84 1.79 9.90 -5.34
N SER A 85 0.54 9.65 -5.70
CA SER A 85 0.03 9.99 -7.04
C SER A 85 0.11 11.49 -7.32
N ARG A 86 -0.24 12.35 -6.37
CA ARG A 86 -0.17 13.81 -6.49
C ARG A 86 1.27 14.32 -6.70
N GLU A 87 2.22 13.72 -5.99
CA GLU A 87 3.63 14.06 -6.12
C GLU A 87 4.17 13.68 -7.50
N LEU A 88 3.90 12.44 -7.94
CA LEU A 88 4.32 11.96 -9.25
C LEU A 88 3.67 12.77 -10.38
N PHE A 89 2.38 13.09 -10.28
CA PHE A 89 1.70 13.95 -11.24
C PHE A 89 2.46 15.26 -11.46
N ARG A 90 2.87 15.94 -10.36
CA ARG A 90 3.64 17.20 -10.42
C ARG A 90 5.03 17.03 -11.03
N ILE A 91 5.68 15.90 -10.81
CA ILE A 91 7.00 15.61 -11.40
C ILE A 91 6.86 15.45 -12.90
N PHE A 92 5.93 14.62 -13.37
CA PHE A 92 5.75 14.34 -14.79
C PHE A 92 5.16 15.52 -15.57
N GLU A 93 4.29 16.33 -14.95
CA GLU A 93 3.79 17.57 -15.55
C GLU A 93 4.94 18.50 -15.95
N LYS A 94 5.97 18.63 -15.13
CA LYS A 94 7.16 19.44 -15.40
C LYS A 94 8.08 18.84 -16.46
N GLN A 95 8.03 17.54 -16.67
CA GLN A 95 8.93 16.80 -17.56
C GLN A 95 8.24 16.32 -18.85
N ALA A 96 7.02 16.74 -19.11
CA ALA A 96 6.22 16.27 -20.24
C ALA A 96 6.91 16.44 -21.62
N GLY A 97 7.74 17.45 -21.78
CA GLY A 97 8.51 17.65 -23.02
C GLY A 97 9.66 16.65 -23.20
N GLN A 98 10.19 16.08 -22.14
CA GLN A 98 11.30 15.11 -22.20
C GLN A 98 10.83 13.65 -22.08
N LEU A 99 9.72 13.41 -21.40
CA LEU A 99 9.17 12.10 -21.07
C LEU A 99 7.68 12.03 -21.50
N PRO A 100 7.36 12.17 -22.79
CA PRO A 100 5.97 12.28 -23.24
C PRO A 100 5.13 11.03 -22.95
N LEU A 101 5.69 9.82 -23.08
CA LEU A 101 4.96 8.58 -22.86
C LEU A 101 4.67 8.34 -21.38
N LEU A 102 5.66 8.53 -20.50
CA LEU A 102 5.46 8.43 -19.06
C LEU A 102 4.51 9.51 -18.56
N SER A 103 4.60 10.73 -19.10
CA SER A 103 3.68 11.82 -18.74
C SER A 103 2.26 11.57 -19.21
N ALA A 104 2.06 10.88 -20.32
CA ALA A 104 0.73 10.45 -20.77
C ALA A 104 0.07 9.47 -19.79
N ILE A 105 0.84 8.52 -19.23
CA ILE A 105 0.35 7.63 -18.15
C ILE A 105 0.08 8.46 -16.89
N ALA A 106 1.01 9.34 -16.53
CA ALA A 106 0.91 10.16 -15.33
C ALA A 106 -0.26 11.16 -15.34
N ALA A 107 -0.82 11.48 -16.50
CA ALA A 107 -2.02 12.33 -16.61
C ALA A 107 -3.22 11.79 -15.82
N ALA A 108 -3.32 10.47 -15.65
CA ALA A 108 -4.36 9.83 -14.84
C ALA A 108 -4.09 9.90 -13.32
N LEU A 109 -2.94 10.41 -12.88
CA LEU A 109 -2.55 10.42 -11.45
C LEU A 109 -3.17 11.55 -10.63
N GLN A 110 -3.94 12.44 -11.22
CA GLN A 110 -4.53 13.57 -10.49
C GLN A 110 -5.56 13.08 -9.46
N PRO A 111 -5.30 13.25 -8.15
CA PRO A 111 -6.21 12.74 -7.13
C PRO A 111 -7.50 13.58 -7.07
N PRO A 112 -8.63 12.95 -6.70
CA PRO A 112 -9.85 13.69 -6.41
C PRO A 112 -9.61 14.71 -5.29
N PRO A 113 -10.17 15.94 -5.40
CA PRO A 113 -9.98 16.96 -4.39
C PRO A 113 -10.66 16.61 -3.07
N GLY A 114 -10.07 17.04 -1.96
CA GLY A 114 -10.66 17.01 -0.63
C GLY A 114 -10.44 15.72 0.17
N ILE A 115 -10.15 14.57 -0.45
CA ILE A 115 -9.98 13.29 0.28
C ILE A 115 -8.73 13.34 1.16
N ILE A 116 -7.59 13.73 0.61
CA ILE A 116 -6.32 13.81 1.34
C ILE A 116 -6.46 14.74 2.54
N GLU A 117 -7.04 15.90 2.32
CA GLU A 117 -7.25 16.93 3.33
C GLU A 117 -8.24 16.48 4.42
N ALA A 118 -9.34 15.82 4.04
CA ALA A 118 -10.34 15.29 4.97
C ALA A 118 -9.75 14.21 5.87
N VAL A 119 -9.03 13.22 5.28
CA VAL A 119 -8.37 12.16 6.05
C VAL A 119 -7.28 12.75 6.97
N SER A 120 -6.46 13.70 6.47
CA SER A 120 -5.40 14.31 7.27
C SER A 120 -5.92 15.14 8.45
N ARG A 121 -7.10 15.76 8.31
CA ARG A 121 -7.76 16.50 9.40
C ARG A 121 -8.38 15.58 10.44
N ALA A 122 -8.84 14.40 10.01
CA ALA A 122 -9.60 13.51 10.86
C ALA A 122 -8.75 12.44 11.55
N ILE A 123 -7.65 12.00 10.92
CA ILE A 123 -6.87 10.86 11.39
C ILE A 123 -5.39 11.26 11.52
N SER A 124 -4.80 10.95 12.68
CA SER A 124 -3.37 11.12 12.94
C SER A 124 -2.55 10.11 12.12
N ASP A 125 -1.25 10.35 11.93
CA ASP A 125 -0.37 9.38 11.25
C ASP A 125 -0.19 8.05 12.02
N ARG A 126 -0.67 7.98 13.28
CA ARG A 126 -0.71 6.75 14.08
C ARG A 126 -2.04 5.98 13.96
N GLY A 127 -3.02 6.56 13.25
CA GLY A 127 -4.34 5.96 13.08
C GLY A 127 -5.36 6.35 14.15
N ASP A 128 -5.05 7.30 15.02
CA ASP A 128 -6.02 7.80 16.00
C ASP A 128 -6.94 8.84 15.36
N ILE A 129 -8.23 8.82 15.70
CA ILE A 129 -9.16 9.84 15.26
C ILE A 129 -8.95 11.11 16.09
N LEU A 130 -8.71 12.23 15.43
CA LEU A 130 -8.41 13.51 16.05
C LEU A 130 -9.69 14.25 16.46
N ASP A 131 -9.58 15.12 17.48
CA ASP A 131 -10.68 16.00 17.88
C ASP A 131 -11.10 16.97 16.77
N SER A 132 -10.17 17.32 15.88
CA SER A 132 -10.42 18.11 14.67
C SER A 132 -11.31 17.42 13.63
N ALA A 133 -11.57 16.12 13.78
CA ALA A 133 -12.42 15.37 12.86
C ALA A 133 -13.88 15.85 12.90
N SER A 134 -14.40 16.15 14.10
CA SER A 134 -15.73 16.77 14.24
C SER A 134 -15.84 17.60 15.53
N PRO A 135 -16.60 18.71 15.52
CA PRO A 135 -16.87 19.48 16.75
C PRO A 135 -17.60 18.65 17.81
N LYS A 136 -18.43 17.70 17.37
CA LYS A 136 -19.17 16.81 18.26
C LYS A 136 -18.24 15.85 18.99
N LEU A 137 -17.24 15.26 18.31
CA LEU A 137 -16.23 14.42 18.93
C LEU A 137 -15.42 15.17 19.98
N ALA A 138 -14.99 16.38 19.66
CA ALA A 138 -14.26 17.24 20.58
C ALA A 138 -15.08 17.54 21.85
N SER A 139 -16.40 17.81 21.71
CA SER A 139 -17.30 18.03 22.85
C SER A 139 -17.45 16.78 23.69
N ILE A 140 -17.71 15.61 23.06
CA ILE A 140 -17.87 14.33 23.77
C ILE A 140 -16.61 14.01 24.58
N ARG A 141 -15.41 14.14 24.00
CA ARG A 141 -14.15 13.88 24.68
C ARG A 141 -13.88 14.81 25.83
N SER A 142 -14.24 16.10 25.68
CA SER A 142 -14.17 17.07 26.77
C SER A 142 -15.10 16.70 27.92
N GLU A 143 -16.35 16.32 27.60
CA GLU A 143 -17.34 15.88 28.59
C GLU A 143 -16.92 14.57 29.27
N LEU A 144 -16.36 13.64 28.51
CA LEU A 144 -15.86 12.35 28.99
C LEU A 144 -14.73 12.55 30.01
N LYS A 145 -13.80 13.46 29.74
CA LYS A 145 -12.73 13.84 30.67
C LYS A 145 -13.30 14.42 31.95
N ILE A 146 -14.24 15.37 31.84
CA ILE A 146 -14.89 16.00 33.01
C ILE A 146 -15.67 14.97 33.86
N ALA A 147 -16.41 14.07 33.19
CA ALA A 147 -17.17 13.02 33.87
C ALA A 147 -16.24 12.04 34.59
N HIS A 148 -15.17 11.65 33.94
CA HIS A 148 -14.13 10.79 34.51
C HIS A 148 -13.45 11.42 35.75
N ASP A 149 -13.01 12.66 35.64
CA ASP A 149 -12.34 13.38 36.73
C ASP A 149 -13.28 13.56 37.94
N ARG A 150 -14.55 13.86 37.71
CA ARG A 150 -15.58 13.94 38.75
C ARG A 150 -15.81 12.61 39.45
N LEU A 151 -15.89 11.52 38.67
CA LEU A 151 -16.10 10.17 39.19
C LEU A 151 -14.91 9.75 40.07
N LEU A 152 -13.68 9.90 39.56
CA LEU A 152 -12.46 9.55 40.32
C LEU A 152 -12.36 10.40 41.62
N SER A 153 -12.53 11.70 41.52
CA SER A 153 -12.48 12.59 42.71
C SER A 153 -13.55 12.23 43.75
N ARG A 154 -14.69 11.71 43.35
CA ARG A 154 -15.73 11.22 44.29
C ARG A 154 -15.31 9.94 44.97
N LEU A 155 -14.75 8.98 44.23
CA LEU A 155 -14.23 7.76 44.79
C LEU A 155 -13.00 7.95 45.66
N GLU A 156 -12.06 8.82 45.26
CA GLU A 156 -10.89 9.21 46.07
C GLU A 156 -11.28 9.75 47.42
N ARG A 157 -12.27 10.63 47.46
CA ARG A 157 -12.80 11.14 48.74
C ARG A 157 -13.41 10.05 49.60
N MET A 158 -14.00 9.03 48.99
CA MET A 158 -14.58 7.89 49.73
C MET A 158 -13.52 6.95 50.31
N ILE A 159 -12.47 6.63 49.53
CA ILE A 159 -11.40 5.76 50.00
C ILE A 159 -10.49 6.48 51.00
N GLY A 160 -10.36 7.82 50.92
CA GLY A 160 -9.60 8.63 51.84
C GLY A 160 -10.34 8.98 53.15
N ASP A 161 -11.63 8.70 53.27
CA ASP A 161 -12.38 8.97 54.52
C ASP A 161 -11.97 7.91 55.58
N PRO A 162 -11.43 8.36 56.75
CA PRO A 162 -11.04 7.48 57.85
C PRO A 162 -12.16 6.56 58.33
N LYS A 163 -13.43 6.94 58.16
CA LYS A 163 -14.59 6.11 58.51
C LYS A 163 -14.73 4.88 57.60
N ASN A 164 -14.25 4.95 56.39
CA ASN A 164 -14.33 3.84 55.42
C ASN A 164 -13.09 2.95 55.48
N ALA A 165 -11.96 3.43 56.00
CA ALA A 165 -10.71 2.68 56.07
C ALA A 165 -10.84 1.25 56.66
N PRO A 166 -11.61 1.00 57.76
CA PRO A 166 -11.74 -0.36 58.31
C PRO A 166 -12.49 -1.34 57.43
N VAL A 167 -13.36 -0.81 56.56
CA VAL A 167 -14.25 -1.66 55.69
C VAL A 167 -13.67 -1.93 54.32
N LEU A 168 -12.68 -1.16 53.90
CA LEU A 168 -11.97 -1.35 52.63
C LEU A 168 -10.91 -2.45 52.79
N GLN A 169 -10.75 -3.28 51.77
CA GLN A 169 -9.64 -4.23 51.67
C GLN A 169 -8.31 -3.52 51.46
N GLU A 170 -8.34 -2.59 50.49
CA GLU A 170 -7.26 -1.68 50.12
C GLU A 170 -7.85 -0.33 49.69
N PRO A 171 -7.18 0.81 49.97
CA PRO A 171 -7.66 2.14 49.58
C PRO A 171 -7.34 2.45 48.12
N ILE A 172 -7.81 1.62 47.17
CA ILE A 172 -7.59 1.76 45.74
C ILE A 172 -8.90 1.85 44.96
N ILE A 173 -8.83 2.44 43.79
CA ILE A 173 -9.91 2.43 42.80
C ILE A 173 -9.49 1.48 41.69
N THR A 174 -10.40 0.62 41.26
CA THR A 174 -10.15 -0.32 40.19
C THR A 174 -11.35 -0.36 39.23
N GLN A 175 -11.19 -1.03 38.09
CA GLN A 175 -12.29 -1.27 37.16
C GLN A 175 -12.71 -2.73 37.16
N ARG A 176 -14.03 -2.97 37.12
CA ARG A 176 -14.64 -4.28 36.88
C ARG A 176 -15.83 -4.11 35.94
N ASN A 177 -15.88 -4.92 34.90
CA ASN A 177 -16.96 -4.88 33.88
C ASN A 177 -17.23 -3.47 33.32
N GLY A 178 -16.13 -2.69 33.08
CA GLY A 178 -16.25 -1.33 32.54
C GLY A 178 -16.73 -0.28 33.53
N ARG A 179 -16.77 -0.58 34.84
CA ARG A 179 -17.19 0.36 35.90
C ARG A 179 -16.07 0.58 36.91
N TYR A 180 -15.98 1.77 37.45
CA TYR A 180 -15.09 2.09 38.56
C TYR A 180 -15.71 1.62 39.88
N VAL A 181 -14.95 0.82 40.59
CA VAL A 181 -15.35 0.14 41.84
C VAL A 181 -14.25 0.28 42.91
N ILE A 182 -14.64 0.02 44.17
CA ILE A 182 -13.71 -0.05 45.29
C ILE A 182 -13.74 -1.45 45.92
N PRO A 183 -12.60 -1.99 46.42
CA PRO A 183 -12.54 -3.27 47.07
C PRO A 183 -13.00 -3.19 48.52
N LEU A 184 -14.11 -3.83 48.85
CA LEU A 184 -14.69 -3.96 50.19
C LEU A 184 -14.38 -5.32 50.77
N ARG A 185 -14.04 -5.40 52.07
CA ARG A 185 -13.96 -6.68 52.78
C ARG A 185 -15.34 -7.33 52.84
N ALA A 186 -15.42 -8.62 52.54
CA ALA A 186 -16.69 -9.36 52.49
C ALA A 186 -17.47 -9.29 53.80
N ASP A 187 -16.77 -9.30 54.95
CA ASP A 187 -17.37 -9.22 56.30
C ASP A 187 -18.13 -7.92 56.56
N PHE A 188 -17.83 -6.87 55.78
CA PHE A 188 -18.48 -5.56 55.89
C PHE A 188 -19.50 -5.28 54.78
N LYS A 189 -20.00 -6.35 54.11
CA LYS A 189 -21.07 -6.24 53.12
C LYS A 189 -22.25 -5.48 53.70
N GLY A 190 -22.70 -4.41 52.98
CA GLY A 190 -23.82 -3.56 53.37
C GLY A 190 -23.47 -2.36 54.23
N ARG A 191 -22.24 -2.22 54.75
CA ARG A 191 -21.79 -1.00 55.45
C ARG A 191 -21.73 0.23 54.53
N ILE A 192 -21.35 0.02 53.27
CA ILE A 192 -21.44 1.03 52.21
C ILE A 192 -22.58 0.57 51.27
N ARG A 193 -23.58 1.43 51.08
CA ARG A 193 -24.66 1.17 50.11
C ARG A 193 -24.04 1.10 48.71
N SER A 194 -24.04 -0.09 48.12
CA SER A 194 -23.31 -0.36 46.88
C SER A 194 -23.91 -1.55 46.11
N ILE A 195 -23.54 -1.63 44.83
CA ILE A 195 -23.80 -2.77 43.94
C ILE A 195 -22.52 -3.59 43.89
N VAL A 196 -22.61 -4.90 44.03
CA VAL A 196 -21.45 -5.83 43.88
C VAL A 196 -21.34 -6.18 42.40
N HIS A 197 -20.18 -5.92 41.81
CA HIS A 197 -19.89 -6.25 40.41
C HIS A 197 -19.01 -7.47 40.24
N ASP A 198 -18.17 -7.76 41.25
CA ASP A 198 -17.24 -8.90 41.19
C ASP A 198 -16.82 -9.30 42.60
N GLN A 199 -16.19 -10.49 42.71
CA GLN A 199 -15.66 -11.02 43.95
C GLN A 199 -14.29 -11.66 43.69
N SER A 200 -13.36 -11.54 44.68
CA SER A 200 -12.08 -12.23 44.58
C SER A 200 -12.25 -13.77 44.62
N ALA A 201 -11.27 -14.50 44.09
CA ALA A 201 -11.32 -15.96 44.04
C ALA A 201 -11.43 -16.60 45.45
N SER A 202 -10.88 -15.98 46.49
CA SER A 202 -11.02 -16.39 47.87
C SER A 202 -12.34 -16.04 48.55
N GLY A 203 -13.16 -15.21 47.90
CA GLY A 203 -14.40 -14.67 48.46
C GLY A 203 -14.19 -13.56 49.50
N ALA A 204 -12.95 -13.22 49.87
CA ALA A 204 -12.68 -12.26 50.95
C ALA A 204 -12.85 -10.80 50.55
N THR A 205 -12.86 -10.50 49.26
CA THR A 205 -13.00 -9.12 48.71
C THR A 205 -14.17 -9.03 47.76
N LEU A 206 -15.02 -8.06 47.97
CA LEU A 206 -16.11 -7.68 47.07
C LEU A 206 -15.72 -6.40 46.32
N PHE A 207 -15.80 -6.43 45.00
CA PHE A 207 -15.61 -5.23 44.18
C PHE A 207 -16.96 -4.55 44.02
N VAL A 208 -17.11 -3.40 44.69
CA VAL A 208 -18.39 -2.75 44.81
C VAL A 208 -18.43 -1.36 44.17
N GLU A 209 -19.54 -1.04 43.54
CA GLU A 209 -19.87 0.30 43.04
C GLU A 209 -20.75 0.99 44.10
N PRO A 210 -20.26 2.03 44.79
CA PRO A 210 -21.08 2.80 45.73
C PRO A 210 -22.28 3.46 45.02
N LEU A 211 -23.47 3.45 45.63
CA LEU A 211 -24.68 4.03 45.01
C LEU A 211 -24.52 5.49 44.64
N VAL A 212 -23.68 6.23 45.36
CA VAL A 212 -23.41 7.65 45.10
C VAL A 212 -22.62 7.94 43.84
N VAL A 213 -22.03 6.92 43.20
CA VAL A 213 -21.27 7.05 41.96
C VAL A 213 -21.93 6.29 40.79
N VAL A 214 -23.01 5.58 41.00
CA VAL A 214 -23.68 4.79 39.95
C VAL A 214 -24.04 5.68 38.74
N GLU A 215 -24.66 6.84 38.98
CA GLU A 215 -25.04 7.75 37.92
C GLU A 215 -23.80 8.36 37.19
N MET A 216 -22.71 8.58 37.91
CA MET A 216 -21.46 9.07 37.31
C MET A 216 -20.81 8.00 36.42
N ASN A 217 -20.79 6.72 36.87
CA ASN A 217 -20.35 5.58 36.06
C ASN A 217 -21.25 5.41 34.83
N ASN A 218 -22.56 5.54 34.96
CA ASN A 218 -23.51 5.45 33.84
C ASN A 218 -23.20 6.54 32.81
N ARG A 219 -23.09 7.81 33.23
CA ARG A 219 -22.80 8.93 32.32
C ARG A 219 -21.44 8.78 31.64
N TRP A 220 -20.42 8.33 32.38
CA TRP A 220 -19.10 8.07 31.79
C TRP A 220 -19.18 6.97 30.73
N HIS A 221 -19.91 5.90 30.99
CA HIS A 221 -20.10 4.80 30.03
C HIS A 221 -20.91 5.23 28.79
N GLU A 222 -21.97 6.01 28.99
CA GLU A 222 -22.75 6.60 27.89
C GLU A 222 -21.87 7.43 26.96
N LEU A 223 -21.03 8.32 27.55
CA LEU A 223 -20.10 9.14 26.77
C LEU A 223 -19.08 8.32 25.99
N GLN A 224 -18.62 7.18 26.53
CA GLN A 224 -17.75 6.27 25.79
C GLN A 224 -18.47 5.62 24.59
N LEU A 225 -19.75 5.30 24.74
CA LEU A 225 -20.56 4.79 23.62
C LEU A 225 -20.79 5.88 22.57
N GLU A 226 -21.14 7.08 23.00
CA GLU A 226 -21.29 8.24 22.11
C GLU A 226 -20.00 8.55 21.33
N GLU A 227 -18.82 8.45 21.98
CA GLU A 227 -17.51 8.61 21.34
C GLU A 227 -17.31 7.57 20.23
N ARG A 228 -17.52 6.29 20.54
CA ARG A 228 -17.36 5.19 19.56
C ARG A 228 -18.32 5.34 18.38
N ASP A 229 -19.57 5.73 18.65
CA ASP A 229 -20.54 5.93 17.59
C ASP A 229 -20.16 7.11 16.69
N GLU A 230 -19.66 8.20 17.28
CA GLU A 230 -19.19 9.36 16.51
C GLU A 230 -17.93 9.05 15.70
N GLU A 231 -16.98 8.31 16.27
CA GLU A 231 -15.79 7.82 15.55
C GLU A 231 -16.19 6.96 14.34
N ARG A 232 -17.13 6.04 14.55
CA ARG A 232 -17.64 5.19 13.46
C ARG A 232 -18.35 6.01 12.38
N ARG A 233 -19.10 7.06 12.77
CA ARG A 233 -19.76 7.96 11.84
C ARG A 233 -18.71 8.71 10.97
N ILE A 234 -17.64 9.21 11.59
CA ILE A 234 -16.54 9.90 10.90
C ILE A 234 -15.87 8.98 9.88
N LEU A 235 -15.54 7.76 10.30
CA LEU A 235 -14.94 6.76 9.40
C LEU A 235 -15.88 6.42 8.22
N ALA A 236 -17.17 6.31 8.49
CA ALA A 236 -18.18 6.04 7.45
C ALA A 236 -18.27 7.20 6.45
N GLU A 237 -18.24 8.45 6.90
CA GLU A 237 -18.26 9.63 6.03
C GLU A 237 -16.99 9.71 5.14
N LEU A 238 -15.82 9.45 5.72
CA LEU A 238 -14.57 9.42 4.95
C LEU A 238 -14.58 8.28 3.93
N THR A 239 -15.10 7.10 4.31
CA THR A 239 -15.24 5.96 3.41
C THR A 239 -16.21 6.25 2.27
N ASP A 240 -17.31 6.93 2.53
CA ASP A 240 -18.29 7.35 1.51
C ASP A 240 -17.65 8.31 0.50
N MET A 241 -16.80 9.25 0.96
CA MET A 241 -16.01 10.10 0.07
C MET A 241 -15.10 9.29 -0.86
N VAL A 242 -14.40 8.29 -0.32
CA VAL A 242 -13.57 7.37 -1.12
C VAL A 242 -14.43 6.58 -2.11
N GLY A 243 -15.58 6.06 -1.66
CA GLY A 243 -16.51 5.29 -2.47
C GLY A 243 -17.06 6.06 -3.66
N LYS A 244 -17.41 7.34 -3.48
CA LYS A 244 -17.88 8.24 -4.55
C LYS A 244 -16.84 8.45 -5.66
N HIS A 245 -15.55 8.34 -5.33
CA HIS A 245 -14.45 8.52 -6.28
C HIS A 245 -13.71 7.21 -6.59
N ALA A 246 -14.29 6.06 -6.24
CA ALA A 246 -13.61 4.77 -6.33
C ALA A 246 -13.12 4.41 -7.74
N ASP A 247 -13.83 4.82 -8.79
CA ASP A 247 -13.41 4.57 -10.18
C ASP A 247 -12.19 5.42 -10.57
N THR A 248 -12.19 6.70 -10.20
CA THR A 248 -11.05 7.59 -10.41
C THR A 248 -9.82 7.09 -9.64
N ILE A 249 -10.00 6.69 -8.38
CA ILE A 249 -8.92 6.17 -7.55
C ILE A 249 -8.40 4.84 -8.09
N ALA A 250 -9.27 3.98 -8.62
CA ALA A 250 -8.86 2.73 -9.26
C ALA A 250 -8.01 3.00 -10.52
N ALA A 251 -8.37 3.99 -11.33
CA ALA A 251 -7.56 4.41 -12.48
C ALA A 251 -6.17 4.94 -12.05
N ILE A 252 -6.10 5.67 -10.92
CA ILE A 252 -4.82 6.10 -10.33
C ILE A 252 -3.95 4.90 -9.97
N VAL A 253 -4.51 3.86 -9.32
CA VAL A 253 -3.74 2.65 -8.95
C VAL A 253 -3.21 1.94 -10.20
N VAL A 254 -3.99 1.87 -11.28
CA VAL A 254 -3.55 1.30 -12.56
C VAL A 254 -2.41 2.12 -13.14
N ALA A 255 -2.54 3.44 -13.21
CA ALA A 255 -1.50 4.32 -13.74
C ALA A 255 -0.20 4.27 -12.91
N LEU A 256 -0.31 4.19 -11.58
CA LEU A 256 0.85 3.97 -10.69
C LEU A 256 1.54 2.63 -11.01
N ALA A 257 0.77 1.58 -11.23
CA ALA A 257 1.32 0.27 -11.56
C ALA A 257 2.01 0.24 -12.94
N GLU A 258 1.47 0.95 -13.92
CA GLU A 258 2.07 1.08 -15.25
C GLU A 258 3.38 1.91 -15.21
N LEU A 259 3.40 3.01 -14.45
CA LEU A 259 4.62 3.80 -14.24
C LEU A 259 5.68 2.97 -13.51
N ASP A 260 5.31 2.26 -12.44
CA ASP A 260 6.26 1.40 -11.73
C ASP A 260 6.79 0.30 -12.64
N LEU A 261 5.96 -0.32 -13.47
CA LEU A 261 6.42 -1.29 -14.45
C LEU A 261 7.46 -0.70 -15.42
N ALA A 262 7.26 0.53 -15.89
CA ALA A 262 8.24 1.20 -16.73
C ALA A 262 9.56 1.45 -15.98
N LEU A 263 9.49 1.90 -14.72
CA LEU A 263 10.66 2.07 -13.85
C LEU A 263 11.36 0.74 -13.56
N MET A 264 10.60 -0.34 -13.33
CA MET A 264 11.14 -1.69 -13.16
C MET A 264 11.92 -2.14 -14.40
N CYS A 265 11.35 -1.94 -15.60
CA CYS A 265 12.03 -2.24 -16.87
C CYS A 265 13.30 -1.41 -17.02
N GLY A 266 13.28 -0.14 -16.63
CA GLY A 266 14.46 0.74 -16.62
C GLY A 266 15.55 0.25 -15.68
N LYS A 267 15.23 -0.05 -14.41
CA LYS A 267 16.16 -0.58 -13.41
C LYS A 267 16.75 -1.93 -13.84
N TYR A 268 15.89 -2.82 -14.34
CA TYR A 268 16.34 -4.13 -14.84
C TYR A 268 17.29 -4.00 -16.02
N ALA A 269 17.04 -3.04 -16.94
CA ALA A 269 17.93 -2.74 -18.04
C ALA A 269 19.30 -2.22 -17.57
N GLU A 270 19.34 -1.39 -16.52
CA GLU A 270 20.61 -0.91 -15.95
C GLU A 270 21.41 -2.07 -15.33
N ASP A 271 20.77 -2.94 -14.56
CA ASP A 271 21.44 -4.10 -13.94
C ASP A 271 22.00 -5.08 -14.98
N LEU A 272 21.30 -5.25 -16.08
CA LEU A 272 21.77 -6.07 -17.21
C LEU A 272 22.80 -5.37 -18.09
N ARG A 273 23.05 -4.07 -17.89
CA ARG A 273 23.80 -3.21 -18.81
C ARG A 273 23.28 -3.32 -20.26
N ALA A 274 21.95 -3.36 -20.35
CA ALA A 274 21.23 -3.63 -21.58
C ALA A 274 21.22 -2.42 -22.54
N SER A 275 21.15 -2.72 -23.83
CA SER A 275 20.96 -1.72 -24.90
C SER A 275 19.54 -1.74 -25.41
N ALA A 276 19.04 -0.61 -25.91
CA ALA A 276 17.73 -0.54 -26.56
C ALA A 276 17.76 -1.31 -27.89
N PRO A 277 16.93 -2.35 -28.06
CA PRO A 277 16.89 -3.11 -29.31
C PRO A 277 16.20 -2.30 -30.43
N LEU A 278 16.73 -2.43 -31.65
CA LEU A 278 16.12 -1.86 -32.85
C LEU A 278 15.19 -2.90 -33.49
N LEU A 279 13.89 -2.59 -33.52
CA LEU A 279 12.89 -3.43 -34.16
C LEU A 279 12.57 -2.91 -35.57
N HIS A 280 12.68 -3.82 -36.56
CA HIS A 280 12.34 -3.51 -37.95
C HIS A 280 11.14 -4.34 -38.41
N PRO A 281 10.33 -3.82 -39.36
CA PRO A 281 9.30 -4.64 -39.98
C PRO A 281 9.93 -5.84 -40.70
N ILE A 282 9.22 -6.97 -40.75
CA ILE A 282 9.62 -8.10 -41.58
C ILE A 282 9.59 -7.63 -43.03
N ALA A 283 10.77 -7.62 -43.68
CA ALA A 283 10.85 -7.27 -45.08
C ALA A 283 10.15 -8.33 -45.93
N PRO A 284 9.44 -7.99 -47.01
CA PRO A 284 8.94 -8.97 -47.95
C PRO A 284 10.13 -9.78 -48.50
N PRO A 285 9.97 -11.11 -48.67
CA PRO A 285 11.07 -11.96 -49.12
C PRO A 285 11.59 -11.48 -50.47
N ALA A 286 12.82 -10.97 -50.45
CA ALA A 286 13.49 -10.51 -51.68
C ALA A 286 13.85 -11.65 -52.64
N LYS A 287 13.82 -12.88 -52.18
CA LYS A 287 14.03 -14.11 -52.95
C LYS A 287 13.06 -15.20 -52.45
N LEU A 288 12.65 -16.09 -53.30
CA LEU A 288 11.58 -17.09 -53.12
C LEU A 288 11.70 -17.98 -51.86
N HIS A 289 12.80 -17.93 -51.12
CA HIS A 289 13.07 -18.85 -50.00
C HIS A 289 13.52 -18.21 -48.70
N HIS A 290 13.72 -16.87 -48.62
CA HIS A 290 14.08 -16.22 -47.35
C HIS A 290 12.85 -15.66 -46.65
N PRO A 291 12.63 -15.94 -45.33
CA PRO A 291 11.42 -15.52 -44.60
C PRO A 291 11.32 -14.01 -44.37
N GLY A 292 12.34 -13.22 -44.73
CA GLY A 292 12.38 -11.77 -44.50
C GLY A 292 12.66 -11.36 -43.05
N THR A 293 12.88 -12.36 -42.19
CA THR A 293 13.21 -12.10 -40.78
C THR A 293 14.74 -11.99 -40.59
N THR A 294 15.17 -11.03 -39.78
CA THR A 294 16.57 -10.88 -39.39
C THR A 294 16.68 -10.86 -37.87
N LEU A 295 17.82 -11.38 -37.36
CA LEU A 295 18.18 -11.33 -35.96
C LEU A 295 19.67 -11.02 -35.84
N LYS A 296 20.01 -9.88 -35.25
CA LYS A 296 21.40 -9.46 -35.03
C LYS A 296 21.59 -9.16 -33.55
N LEU A 297 22.23 -10.08 -32.85
CA LEU A 297 22.60 -9.95 -31.45
C LEU A 297 24.14 -9.96 -31.37
N TYR A 298 24.69 -8.91 -30.78
CA TYR A 298 26.11 -8.76 -30.56
C TYR A 298 26.43 -8.72 -29.07
N GLN A 299 27.43 -9.51 -28.66
CA GLN A 299 27.87 -9.61 -27.27
C GLN A 299 26.71 -9.97 -26.31
N ALA A 300 25.76 -10.77 -26.78
CA ALA A 300 24.57 -11.15 -26.07
C ALA A 300 24.89 -12.03 -24.85
N ARG A 301 24.42 -11.65 -23.68
CA ARG A 301 24.56 -12.40 -22.43
C ARG A 301 23.20 -12.89 -21.95
N HIS A 302 23.12 -14.17 -21.59
CA HIS A 302 21.86 -14.72 -21.06
C HIS A 302 21.51 -14.06 -19.72
N PRO A 303 20.36 -13.36 -19.57
CA PRO A 303 20.06 -12.49 -18.42
C PRO A 303 19.88 -13.24 -17.10
N LEU A 304 19.71 -14.56 -17.13
CA LEU A 304 19.55 -15.40 -15.93
C LEU A 304 20.82 -16.17 -15.54
N LEU A 305 21.91 -15.98 -16.26
CA LEU A 305 23.21 -16.55 -15.87
C LEU A 305 24.01 -15.52 -15.07
N ASP A 306 24.97 -16.02 -14.29
CA ASP A 306 25.86 -15.16 -13.51
C ASP A 306 26.62 -14.19 -14.45
N PRO A 307 26.51 -12.88 -14.25
CA PRO A 307 27.16 -11.88 -15.08
C PRO A 307 28.69 -12.02 -15.18
N GLN A 308 29.33 -12.64 -14.15
CA GLN A 308 30.77 -12.86 -14.11
C GLN A 308 31.21 -14.11 -14.89
N MET A 309 30.31 -15.08 -15.04
CA MET A 309 30.60 -16.37 -15.66
C MET A 309 30.06 -16.49 -17.08
N VAL A 310 29.06 -15.67 -17.44
CA VAL A 310 28.39 -15.74 -18.74
C VAL A 310 29.33 -15.30 -19.86
N VAL A 311 29.56 -16.18 -20.85
CA VAL A 311 30.30 -15.85 -22.05
C VAL A 311 29.36 -15.16 -23.04
N PRO A 312 29.72 -13.95 -23.54
CA PRO A 312 28.92 -13.26 -24.55
C PRO A 312 28.97 -14.01 -25.89
N ILE A 313 27.87 -13.97 -26.61
CA ILE A 313 27.76 -14.64 -27.92
C ILE A 313 27.25 -13.66 -28.97
N ASP A 314 27.70 -13.88 -30.22
CA ASP A 314 27.14 -13.18 -31.38
C ASP A 314 26.22 -14.15 -32.15
N VAL A 315 24.99 -13.69 -32.45
CA VAL A 315 24.03 -14.43 -33.25
C VAL A 315 23.56 -13.52 -34.38
N VAL A 316 23.94 -13.87 -35.61
CA VAL A 316 23.63 -13.06 -36.80
C VAL A 316 22.87 -13.92 -37.82
N LEU A 317 21.60 -13.60 -38.02
CA LEU A 317 20.79 -14.04 -39.15
C LEU A 317 20.42 -12.79 -39.95
N ASP A 318 21.12 -12.55 -41.03
CA ASP A 318 20.90 -11.42 -41.93
C ASP A 318 20.03 -11.82 -43.13
N GLU A 319 19.83 -10.92 -44.06
CA GLU A 319 19.01 -11.15 -45.26
C GLU A 319 19.60 -12.23 -46.21
N LYS A 320 20.86 -12.65 -45.98
CA LYS A 320 21.57 -13.67 -46.78
C LYS A 320 21.61 -15.03 -46.08
N THR A 321 21.40 -15.03 -44.75
CA THR A 321 21.51 -16.21 -43.89
C THR A 321 20.16 -16.83 -43.65
N PHE A 322 19.86 -17.93 -44.33
CA PHE A 322 18.58 -18.63 -44.21
C PHE A 322 18.49 -19.46 -42.91
N ALA A 323 19.58 -20.09 -42.51
CA ALA A 323 19.68 -20.90 -41.32
C ALA A 323 21.10 -20.91 -40.74
N VAL A 324 21.19 -20.97 -39.42
CA VAL A 324 22.45 -21.20 -38.69
C VAL A 324 22.39 -22.56 -38.03
N VAL A 325 23.37 -23.40 -38.33
CA VAL A 325 23.54 -24.72 -37.73
C VAL A 325 24.58 -24.68 -36.64
N ILE A 326 24.20 -24.99 -35.42
CA ILE A 326 25.10 -24.99 -34.24
C ILE A 326 25.47 -26.44 -33.93
N THR A 327 26.75 -26.79 -34.13
CA THR A 327 27.29 -28.14 -33.87
C THR A 327 28.27 -28.11 -32.69
N GLY A 328 28.54 -29.28 -32.11
CA GLY A 328 29.51 -29.42 -31.02
C GLY A 328 29.05 -30.30 -29.89
N PRO A 329 29.84 -30.51 -28.84
CA PRO A 329 29.45 -31.31 -27.66
C PRO A 329 28.31 -30.69 -26.89
N ASN A 330 27.56 -31.47 -26.10
CA ASN A 330 26.43 -30.96 -25.34
C ASN A 330 26.80 -29.94 -24.23
N THR A 331 28.06 -30.01 -23.77
CA THR A 331 28.64 -29.07 -22.81
C THR A 331 29.07 -27.73 -23.43
N GLY A 332 29.06 -27.62 -24.77
CA GLY A 332 29.56 -26.45 -25.52
C GLY A 332 28.61 -25.26 -25.64
N GLY A 333 27.56 -25.13 -24.82
CA GLY A 333 26.72 -23.93 -24.81
C GLY A 333 25.64 -23.84 -25.90
N LYS A 334 25.48 -24.86 -26.79
CA LYS A 334 24.47 -24.86 -27.87
C LYS A 334 23.06 -24.50 -27.42
N THR A 335 22.58 -25.16 -26.38
CA THR A 335 21.25 -24.93 -25.80
C THR A 335 21.12 -23.53 -25.19
N VAL A 336 22.21 -23.02 -24.58
CA VAL A 336 22.23 -21.68 -24.00
C VAL A 336 22.16 -20.64 -25.11
N THR A 337 22.89 -20.83 -26.22
CA THR A 337 22.84 -19.91 -27.38
C THR A 337 21.42 -19.80 -27.94
N LEU A 338 20.75 -20.94 -28.17
CA LEU A 338 19.38 -20.97 -28.68
C LEU A 338 18.40 -20.30 -27.70
N LYS A 339 18.52 -20.60 -26.39
CA LYS A 339 17.70 -19.99 -25.36
C LYS A 339 17.96 -18.47 -25.24
N THR A 340 19.19 -18.04 -25.34
CA THR A 340 19.55 -16.62 -25.31
C THR A 340 18.92 -15.86 -26.48
N ALA A 341 19.03 -16.35 -27.69
CA ALA A 341 18.43 -15.74 -28.88
C ALA A 341 16.91 -15.64 -28.77
N GLY A 342 16.26 -16.73 -28.37
CA GLY A 342 14.80 -16.74 -28.17
C GLY A 342 14.32 -15.84 -27.04
N LEU A 343 15.02 -15.87 -25.89
CA LEU A 343 14.67 -15.05 -24.73
C LEU A 343 14.84 -13.55 -25.03
N MET A 344 15.95 -13.13 -25.64
CA MET A 344 16.18 -11.74 -26.01
C MET A 344 15.18 -11.23 -27.02
N SER A 345 14.81 -12.05 -28.00
CA SER A 345 13.73 -11.71 -28.92
C SER A 345 12.40 -11.50 -28.21
N ALA A 346 12.05 -12.37 -27.27
CA ALA A 346 10.83 -12.23 -26.47
C ALA A 346 10.89 -11.03 -25.52
N MET A 347 12.06 -10.74 -24.94
CA MET A 347 12.29 -9.54 -24.11
C MET A 347 12.07 -8.28 -24.92
N ALA A 348 12.68 -8.15 -26.08
CA ALA A 348 12.53 -6.99 -26.97
C ALA A 348 11.06 -6.78 -27.37
N GLN A 349 10.34 -7.85 -27.73
CA GLN A 349 8.91 -7.80 -28.05
C GLN A 349 8.02 -7.48 -26.84
N SER A 350 8.53 -7.64 -25.62
CA SER A 350 7.83 -7.29 -24.37
C SER A 350 8.14 -5.87 -23.90
N GLY A 351 9.05 -5.14 -24.56
CA GLY A 351 9.46 -3.81 -24.18
C GLY A 351 10.68 -3.76 -23.24
N LEU A 352 11.38 -4.88 -23.04
CA LEU A 352 12.59 -4.94 -22.24
C LEU A 352 13.82 -4.66 -23.12
N HIS A 353 14.75 -3.86 -22.62
CA HIS A 353 16.06 -3.69 -23.23
C HIS A 353 16.90 -4.97 -23.05
N ILE A 354 17.84 -5.21 -23.98
CA ILE A 354 18.63 -6.46 -24.05
C ILE A 354 20.12 -6.18 -24.18
#